data_06e1ffb94b34878c74144da32155a7b3
#
_entry.id   06e1ffb94b34878c74144da32155a7b3
#
_cell.length_a   1.000
_cell.length_b   1.000
_cell.length_c   1.000
_cell.angle_alpha   90.00
_cell.angle_beta   90.00
_cell.angle_gamma   90.00
#
_symmetry.space_group_name_H-M   'P 1'
#
loop_
_entity.id
_entity.type
_entity.pdbx_description
1 polymer ?
#
loop_
_entity_poly.entity_id
_entity_poly.type
_entity_poly.pdbx_seq_one_letter_code
_entity_poly.pdbx_strand_id
1 'polypeptide(L)'
;MDRFSKLPLVAAFAAATLTLGACADEAAEEQAEQTGEAEPSGDTLAEALSGAEGLGTVSEALRDVGLTQVVDGAGSYTILAPSDEAFAALGETGEALTEPDQRAAMAAILRDHIVPGYLTPADIEAAIEAQGGTVQAETMGEQTVRFTRDGDGVRVTSEDGSTAMIAGEALRASNGVAIPLDGVLKSFSPPA
;
A
#
# COMPACT_ATOMS: atom_id res chain seq x y z
N MET A 1 -50.98 -18.58 -44.59
CA MET A 1 -50.72 -19.78 -45.42
C MET A 1 -49.61 -20.52 -44.66
N ASP A 2 -50.00 -21.36 -43.69
CA ASP A 2 -50.12 -22.81 -43.77
C ASP A 2 -48.79 -23.47 -44.14
N ARG A 3 -48.24 -24.32 -43.32
CA ARG A 3 -48.68 -25.62 -42.73
C ARG A 3 -47.61 -26.10 -41.71
N PHE A 4 -47.96 -26.42 -40.53
CA PHE A 4 -48.15 -27.71 -39.88
C PHE A 4 -47.47 -28.91 -40.53
N SER A 5 -46.58 -29.62 -39.84
CA SER A 5 -46.62 -31.09 -39.70
C SER A 5 -45.56 -31.61 -38.74
N LYS A 6 -45.93 -31.98 -37.53
CA LYS A 6 -46.10 -33.34 -36.98
C LYS A 6 -44.80 -34.10 -36.66
N LEU A 7 -44.64 -34.34 -35.35
CA LEU A 7 -43.87 -35.42 -34.70
C LEU A 7 -44.27 -36.82 -35.26
N PRO A 8 -43.43 -37.83 -35.07
CA PRO A 8 -43.70 -38.72 -33.94
C PRO A 8 -42.49 -39.19 -33.13
N LEU A 9 -42.77 -39.35 -31.91
CA LEU A 9 -42.38 -40.17 -30.80
C LEU A 9 -41.98 -41.61 -31.21
N VAL A 10 -40.79 -42.09 -30.82
CA VAL A 10 -40.52 -43.50 -30.59
C VAL A 10 -39.62 -43.64 -29.35
N ALA A 11 -40.20 -44.30 -28.35
CA ALA A 11 -39.53 -44.78 -27.17
C ALA A 11 -38.87 -46.13 -27.46
N ALA A 12 -37.68 -46.36 -26.92
CA ALA A 12 -37.18 -47.73 -26.66
C ALA A 12 -36.21 -47.71 -25.49
N PHE A 13 -36.58 -48.50 -24.51
CA PHE A 13 -35.86 -48.96 -23.32
C PHE A 13 -34.62 -49.80 -23.67
N ALA A 14 -33.54 -49.73 -22.90
CA ALA A 14 -32.85 -50.87 -22.26
C ALA A 14 -31.57 -50.46 -21.56
N ALA A 15 -31.61 -50.69 -20.23
CA ALA A 15 -30.70 -51.53 -19.41
C ALA A 15 -29.25 -51.05 -19.18
N ALA A 16 -29.05 -50.63 -18.00
CA ALA A 16 -28.04 -50.94 -16.97
C ALA A 16 -26.68 -51.53 -17.38
N THR A 17 -25.62 -50.82 -17.05
CA THR A 17 -24.42 -51.39 -16.42
C THR A 17 -23.82 -50.40 -15.45
N LEU A 18 -23.78 -50.78 -14.17
CA LEU A 18 -22.95 -50.17 -13.14
C LEU A 18 -21.48 -50.44 -13.46
N THR A 19 -20.71 -49.40 -13.61
CA THR A 19 -19.26 -49.44 -13.40
C THR A 19 -18.92 -48.37 -12.35
N LEU A 20 -18.57 -48.86 -11.17
CA LEU A 20 -17.82 -48.09 -10.18
C LEU A 20 -16.47 -47.77 -10.82
N GLY A 21 -16.28 -46.52 -11.21
CA GLY A 21 -15.00 -45.91 -11.53
C GLY A 21 -14.75 -44.81 -10.55
N ALA A 22 -13.95 -45.11 -9.51
CA ALA A 22 -13.31 -44.10 -8.71
C ALA A 22 -12.36 -43.32 -9.64
N CYS A 23 -12.58 -42.04 -9.81
CA CYS A 23 -11.62 -41.13 -10.38
C CYS A 23 -11.75 -39.82 -9.68
N ALA A 24 -10.73 -39.56 -8.92
CA ALA A 24 -9.97 -38.33 -8.85
C ALA A 24 -10.71 -37.13 -9.46
N ASP A 25 -11.24 -36.36 -8.55
CA ASP A 25 -11.53 -34.95 -8.74
C ASP A 25 -10.17 -34.23 -8.84
N GLU A 26 -9.64 -34.13 -10.03
CA GLU A 26 -8.60 -33.14 -10.31
C GLU A 26 -9.32 -31.80 -10.42
N ALA A 27 -9.58 -31.23 -9.25
CA ALA A 27 -9.73 -29.78 -9.16
C ALA A 27 -8.43 -29.18 -9.72
N ALA A 28 -8.51 -28.64 -10.94
CA ALA A 28 -7.56 -27.67 -11.42
C ALA A 28 -7.61 -26.52 -10.42
N GLU A 29 -6.73 -26.56 -9.44
CA GLU A 29 -6.33 -25.40 -8.69
C GLU A 29 -5.64 -24.48 -9.70
N GLU A 30 -6.43 -23.56 -10.27
CA GLU A 30 -5.88 -22.32 -10.81
C GLU A 30 -5.10 -21.69 -9.66
N GLN A 31 -3.80 -21.97 -9.64
CA GLN A 31 -2.85 -21.16 -8.92
C GLN A 31 -2.92 -19.78 -9.58
N ALA A 32 -3.78 -18.92 -9.01
CA ALA A 32 -3.59 -17.50 -9.14
C ALA A 32 -2.16 -17.24 -8.67
N GLU A 33 -1.29 -16.85 -9.59
CA GLU A 33 0.00 -16.27 -9.27
C GLU A 33 -0.27 -15.13 -8.31
N GLN A 34 -0.05 -15.40 -7.02
CA GLN A 34 -0.04 -14.39 -5.98
C GLN A 34 1.14 -13.47 -6.33
N THR A 35 0.84 -12.35 -6.97
CA THR A 35 1.69 -11.17 -6.89
C THR A 35 1.92 -10.95 -5.40
N GLY A 36 3.19 -10.95 -4.98
CA GLY A 36 3.62 -11.04 -3.59
C GLY A 36 3.28 -9.82 -2.73
N GLU A 37 2.00 -9.52 -2.59
CA GLU A 37 1.51 -8.59 -1.59
C GLU A 37 1.26 -9.37 -0.30
N ALA A 38 1.99 -9.01 0.75
CA ALA A 38 1.78 -9.56 2.08
C ALA A 38 0.30 -9.38 2.49
N GLU A 39 -0.30 -10.43 3.03
CA GLU A 39 -1.64 -10.31 3.60
C GLU A 39 -1.63 -9.36 4.81
N PRO A 40 -2.74 -8.62 5.08
CA PRO A 40 -2.78 -7.72 6.23
C PRO A 40 -2.49 -8.49 7.52
N SER A 41 -1.53 -8.02 8.32
CA SER A 41 -1.32 -8.54 9.67
C SER A 41 -2.54 -8.20 10.53
N GLY A 42 -2.78 -8.97 11.60
CA GLY A 42 -3.80 -8.64 12.59
C GLY A 42 -3.45 -7.41 13.43
N ASP A 43 -2.22 -6.90 13.31
CA ASP A 43 -1.68 -5.78 14.07
C ASP A 43 -2.21 -4.43 13.59
N THR A 44 -2.17 -3.44 14.44
CA THR A 44 -2.40 -2.05 14.05
C THR A 44 -1.20 -1.51 13.27
N LEU A 45 -1.38 -0.38 12.57
CA LEU A 45 -0.32 0.24 11.77
C LEU A 45 0.87 0.68 12.65
N ALA A 46 0.63 1.17 13.86
CA ALA A 46 1.69 1.54 14.78
C ALA A 46 2.44 0.31 15.33
N GLU A 47 1.73 -0.79 15.59
CA GLU A 47 2.35 -2.06 16.01
C GLU A 47 3.21 -2.63 14.87
N ALA A 48 2.68 -2.69 13.64
CA ALA A 48 3.42 -3.14 12.48
C ALA A 48 4.70 -2.32 12.22
N LEU A 49 4.61 -0.99 12.31
CA LEU A 49 5.78 -0.10 12.18
C LEU A 49 6.82 -0.34 13.29
N SER A 50 6.37 -0.58 14.54
CA SER A 50 7.29 -0.78 15.67
C SER A 50 8.12 -2.06 15.56
N GLY A 51 7.61 -3.05 14.85
CA GLY A 51 8.28 -4.33 14.59
C GLY A 51 9.07 -4.38 13.27
N ALA A 52 8.97 -3.34 12.44
CA ALA A 52 9.55 -3.34 11.10
C ALA A 52 11.04 -2.98 11.12
N GLU A 53 11.85 -3.77 10.43
CA GLU A 53 13.26 -3.43 10.21
C GLU A 53 13.39 -2.24 9.26
N GLY A 54 14.26 -1.30 9.59
CA GLY A 54 14.56 -0.13 8.76
C GLY A 54 13.52 1.00 8.79
N LEU A 55 12.51 0.94 9.68
CA LEU A 55 11.50 1.97 9.89
C LEU A 55 11.44 2.45 11.36
N GLY A 56 12.46 2.15 12.13
CA GLY A 56 12.55 2.49 13.56
C GLY A 56 12.43 3.99 13.81
N THR A 57 13.11 4.81 13.04
CA THR A 57 13.11 6.28 13.17
C THR A 57 11.70 6.85 12.99
N VAL A 58 10.95 6.42 11.99
CA VAL A 58 9.55 6.86 11.78
C VAL A 58 8.66 6.41 12.94
N SER A 59 8.80 5.15 13.37
CA SER A 59 8.03 4.60 14.48
C SER A 59 8.24 5.38 15.78
N GLU A 60 9.50 5.69 16.12
CA GLU A 60 9.85 6.49 17.28
C GLU A 60 9.33 7.93 17.15
N ALA A 61 9.55 8.55 15.98
CA ALA A 61 9.09 9.91 15.72
C ALA A 61 7.56 10.05 15.85
N LEU A 62 6.77 9.09 15.30
CA LEU A 62 5.31 9.07 15.46
C LEU A 62 4.89 9.01 16.94
N ARG A 63 5.61 8.23 17.75
CA ARG A 63 5.36 8.11 19.18
C ARG A 63 5.69 9.40 19.91
N ASP A 64 6.85 9.98 19.62
CA ASP A 64 7.36 11.19 20.30
C ASP A 64 6.51 12.42 20.03
N VAL A 65 5.96 12.55 18.83
CA VAL A 65 5.06 13.66 18.48
C VAL A 65 3.59 13.38 18.84
N GLY A 66 3.27 12.16 19.32
CA GLY A 66 1.92 11.78 19.74
C GLY A 66 0.97 11.45 18.57
N LEU A 67 1.47 11.15 17.39
CA LEU A 67 0.66 10.77 16.22
C LEU A 67 0.26 9.29 16.25
N THR A 68 0.86 8.44 17.06
CA THR A 68 0.52 7.02 17.18
C THR A 68 -0.98 6.80 17.39
N GLN A 69 -1.61 7.56 18.30
CA GLN A 69 -3.06 7.43 18.57
C GLN A 69 -3.94 7.87 17.40
N VAL A 70 -3.42 8.74 16.54
CA VAL A 70 -4.13 9.20 15.35
C VAL A 70 -4.14 8.09 14.30
N VAL A 71 -2.95 7.52 14.03
CA VAL A 71 -2.81 6.45 13.03
C VAL A 71 -3.43 5.12 13.48
N ASP A 72 -3.58 4.90 14.79
CA ASP A 72 -4.29 3.75 15.37
C ASP A 72 -5.80 4.01 15.60
N GLY A 73 -6.27 5.19 15.23
CA GLY A 73 -7.68 5.56 15.35
C GLY A 73 -8.61 4.75 14.45
N ALA A 74 -9.89 5.14 14.44
CA ALA A 74 -10.94 4.49 13.65
C ALA A 74 -10.81 4.73 12.13
N GLY A 75 -9.94 5.64 11.70
CA GLY A 75 -9.64 5.90 10.29
C GLY A 75 -8.60 4.95 9.73
N SER A 76 -8.60 4.79 8.41
CA SER A 76 -7.50 4.11 7.72
C SER A 76 -6.49 5.15 7.22
N TYR A 77 -5.21 4.81 7.32
CA TYR A 77 -4.13 5.70 6.89
C TYR A 77 -3.09 4.94 6.07
N THR A 78 -2.47 5.66 5.15
CA THR A 78 -1.27 5.20 4.45
C THR A 78 -0.12 6.09 4.87
N ILE A 79 0.91 5.50 5.46
CA ILE A 79 2.13 6.20 5.86
C ILE A 79 3.18 6.00 4.77
N LEU A 80 3.59 7.08 4.13
CA LEU A 80 4.76 7.12 3.26
C LEU A 80 5.99 7.20 4.17
N ALA A 81 6.52 6.05 4.58
CA ALA A 81 7.48 5.90 5.66
C ALA A 81 8.93 6.04 5.16
N PRO A 82 9.64 7.16 5.38
CA PRO A 82 11.06 7.23 5.08
C PRO A 82 11.82 6.16 5.87
N SER A 83 12.72 5.43 5.20
CA SER A 83 13.55 4.44 5.87
C SER A 83 14.56 5.09 6.83
N ASP A 84 15.11 4.31 7.74
CA ASP A 84 16.19 4.77 8.62
C ASP A 84 17.39 5.28 7.82
N GLU A 85 17.67 4.66 6.66
CA GLU A 85 18.70 5.11 5.73
C GLU A 85 18.36 6.47 5.10
N ALA A 86 17.08 6.70 4.77
CA ALA A 86 16.62 7.98 4.25
C ALA A 86 16.78 9.11 5.27
N PHE A 87 16.51 8.86 6.53
CA PHE A 87 16.80 9.82 7.61
C PHE A 87 18.29 10.02 7.82
N ALA A 88 19.08 8.96 7.81
CA ALA A 88 20.53 9.04 7.94
C ALA A 88 21.17 9.85 6.79
N ALA A 89 20.62 9.76 5.59
CA ALA A 89 21.07 10.54 4.43
C ALA A 89 20.90 12.05 4.59
N LEU A 90 20.02 12.52 5.51
CA LEU A 90 19.88 13.93 5.85
C LEU A 90 21.04 14.48 6.70
N GLY A 91 21.90 13.59 7.25
CA GLY A 91 23.05 13.95 8.09
C GLY A 91 22.62 14.78 9.32
N GLU A 92 23.34 15.86 9.59
CA GLU A 92 23.08 16.76 10.73
C GLU A 92 21.64 17.30 10.78
N THR A 93 20.99 17.46 9.63
CA THR A 93 19.59 17.90 9.56
C THR A 93 18.65 16.83 10.10
N GLY A 94 18.89 15.57 9.74
CA GLY A 94 18.13 14.43 10.26
C GLY A 94 18.29 14.26 11.77
N GLU A 95 19.53 14.36 12.26
CA GLU A 95 19.83 14.31 13.70
C GLU A 95 19.13 15.44 14.46
N ALA A 96 19.20 16.68 13.93
CA ALA A 96 18.54 17.84 14.56
C ALA A 96 17.02 17.68 14.64
N LEU A 97 16.37 17.05 13.64
CA LEU A 97 14.92 16.84 13.66
C LEU A 97 14.44 15.90 14.77
N THR A 98 15.31 15.05 15.28
CA THR A 98 14.99 14.14 16.40
C THR A 98 15.12 14.80 17.77
N GLU A 99 15.67 16.02 17.84
CA GLU A 99 15.81 16.76 19.08
C GLU A 99 14.46 17.21 19.66
N PRO A 100 14.31 17.27 20.98
CA PRO A 100 13.03 17.59 21.62
C PRO A 100 12.45 18.97 21.26
N ASP A 101 13.29 19.94 20.93
CA ASP A 101 12.88 21.30 20.52
C ASP A 101 12.37 21.34 19.07
N GLN A 102 12.66 20.33 18.25
CA GLN A 102 12.19 20.18 16.89
C GLN A 102 10.90 19.35 16.77
N ARG A 103 10.31 18.93 17.86
CA ARG A 103 9.10 18.09 17.88
C ARG A 103 7.96 18.66 17.01
N ALA A 104 7.76 19.97 16.99
CA ALA A 104 6.73 20.60 16.18
C ALA A 104 7.03 20.50 14.67
N ALA A 105 8.31 20.65 14.30
CA ALA A 105 8.76 20.49 12.92
C ALA A 105 8.63 19.03 12.48
N MET A 106 9.07 18.09 13.30
CA MET A 106 8.92 16.66 13.04
C MET A 106 7.44 16.27 12.88
N ALA A 107 6.55 16.78 13.75
CA ALA A 107 5.12 16.53 13.63
C ALA A 107 4.51 17.04 12.31
N ALA A 108 4.97 18.20 11.83
CA ALA A 108 4.54 18.71 10.53
C ALA A 108 5.03 17.83 9.39
N ILE A 109 6.31 17.44 9.40
CA ILE A 109 6.90 16.55 8.41
C ILE A 109 6.15 15.20 8.37
N LEU A 110 5.90 14.59 9.52
CA LEU A 110 5.18 13.32 9.57
C LEU A 110 3.75 13.44 9.03
N ARG A 111 3.04 14.55 9.29
CA ARG A 111 1.72 14.77 8.71
C ARG A 111 1.78 14.89 7.18
N ASP A 112 2.84 15.48 6.64
CA ASP A 112 3.06 15.56 5.19
C ASP A 112 3.36 14.18 4.57
N HIS A 113 3.67 13.16 5.39
CA HIS A 113 3.90 11.78 4.99
C HIS A 113 2.71 10.85 5.26
N ILE A 114 1.62 11.34 5.83
CA ILE A 114 0.44 10.53 6.13
C ILE A 114 -0.69 10.91 5.18
N VAL A 115 -1.15 9.94 4.40
CA VAL A 115 -2.29 10.09 3.48
C VAL A 115 -3.52 9.40 4.11
N PRO A 116 -4.65 10.09 4.24
CA PRO A 116 -5.90 9.45 4.64
C PRO A 116 -6.32 8.38 3.62
N GLY A 117 -6.70 7.20 4.11
CA GLY A 117 -7.13 6.07 3.28
C GLY A 117 -6.18 4.89 3.35
N TYR A 118 -6.66 3.74 2.89
CA TYR A 118 -5.91 2.49 2.78
C TYR A 118 -5.45 2.33 1.33
N LEU A 119 -4.21 2.70 1.04
CA LEU A 119 -3.64 2.63 -0.31
C LEU A 119 -2.44 1.70 -0.30
N THR A 120 -2.51 0.64 -1.08
CA THR A 120 -1.35 -0.22 -1.33
C THR A 120 -0.53 0.30 -2.52
N PRO A 121 0.73 -0.12 -2.67
CA PRO A 121 1.50 0.18 -3.88
C PRO A 121 0.78 -0.25 -5.16
N ALA A 122 0.10 -1.40 -5.16
CA ALA A 122 -0.67 -1.88 -6.31
C ALA A 122 -1.86 -0.97 -6.63
N ASP A 123 -2.57 -0.45 -5.61
CA ASP A 123 -3.65 0.53 -5.82
C ASP A 123 -3.12 1.82 -6.46
N ILE A 124 -1.96 2.29 -5.99
CA ILE A 124 -1.29 3.47 -6.54
C ILE A 124 -0.89 3.25 -8.00
N GLU A 125 -0.29 2.09 -8.31
CA GLU A 125 0.10 1.74 -9.68
C GLU A 125 -1.10 1.64 -10.61
N ALA A 126 -2.16 0.95 -10.19
CA ALA A 126 -3.40 0.85 -10.95
C ALA A 126 -4.03 2.22 -11.20
N ALA A 127 -4.00 3.10 -10.19
CA ALA A 127 -4.50 4.46 -10.33
C ALA A 127 -3.64 5.31 -11.29
N ILE A 128 -2.30 5.16 -11.27
CA ILE A 128 -1.39 5.81 -12.22
C ILE A 128 -1.74 5.39 -13.66
N GLU A 129 -1.96 4.10 -13.89
CA GLU A 129 -2.33 3.59 -15.21
C GLU A 129 -3.70 4.12 -15.67
N ALA A 130 -4.69 4.08 -14.78
CA ALA A 130 -6.04 4.51 -15.08
C ALA A 130 -6.14 6.02 -15.36
N GLN A 131 -5.31 6.84 -14.72
CA GLN A 131 -5.33 8.30 -14.83
C GLN A 131 -4.32 8.86 -15.84
N GLY A 132 -3.63 8.00 -16.59
CA GLY A 132 -2.74 8.44 -17.66
C GLY A 132 -1.36 8.93 -17.18
N GLY A 133 -0.85 8.38 -16.08
CA GLY A 133 0.55 8.51 -15.69
C GLY A 133 0.82 9.27 -14.39
N THR A 134 -0.16 9.95 -13.81
CA THR A 134 0.03 10.71 -12.55
C THR A 134 -1.21 10.64 -11.67
N VAL A 135 -0.99 10.37 -10.39
CA VAL A 135 -2.02 10.39 -9.34
C VAL A 135 -1.60 11.36 -8.25
N GLN A 136 -2.57 12.03 -7.64
CA GLN A 136 -2.34 12.95 -6.52
C GLN A 136 -3.16 12.51 -5.31
N ALA A 137 -2.58 12.70 -4.14
CA ALA A 137 -3.26 12.50 -2.87
C ALA A 137 -2.96 13.68 -1.95
N GLU A 138 -3.93 14.05 -1.12
CA GLU A 138 -3.76 15.06 -0.08
C GLU A 138 -3.30 14.37 1.22
N THR A 139 -2.30 14.94 1.87
CA THR A 139 -1.77 14.45 3.15
C THR A 139 -2.51 15.05 4.34
N MET A 140 -2.28 14.51 5.53
CA MET A 140 -2.78 15.11 6.78
C MET A 140 -2.20 16.49 7.07
N GLY A 141 -1.09 16.85 6.45
CA GLY A 141 -0.47 18.17 6.53
C GLY A 141 -1.02 19.17 5.50
N GLU A 142 -2.11 18.81 4.80
CA GLU A 142 -2.72 19.63 3.74
C GLU A 142 -1.79 19.88 2.54
N GLN A 143 -0.75 19.05 2.40
CA GLN A 143 0.15 19.06 1.25
C GLN A 143 -0.34 18.05 0.20
N THR A 144 0.00 18.30 -1.06
CA THR A 144 -0.28 17.35 -2.14
C THR A 144 0.97 16.53 -2.46
N VAL A 145 0.83 15.22 -2.39
CA VAL A 145 1.84 14.29 -2.91
C VAL A 145 1.40 13.77 -4.28
N ARG A 146 2.36 13.61 -5.18
CA ARG A 146 2.15 13.13 -6.54
C ARG A 146 2.89 11.84 -6.75
N PHE A 147 2.19 10.83 -7.26
CA PHE A 147 2.75 9.54 -7.62
C PHE A 147 2.87 9.47 -9.14
N THR A 148 4.04 9.06 -9.62
CA THR A 148 4.32 8.87 -11.05
C THR A 148 5.14 7.61 -11.25
N ARG A 149 4.96 6.92 -12.37
CA ARG A 149 5.81 5.79 -12.71
C ARG A 149 7.21 6.29 -13.10
N ASP A 150 8.23 5.64 -12.56
CA ASP A 150 9.63 5.88 -12.87
C ASP A 150 10.37 4.55 -13.07
N GLY A 151 10.56 4.17 -14.33
CA GLY A 151 11.02 2.83 -14.67
C GLY A 151 10.02 1.76 -14.21
N ASP A 152 10.50 0.80 -13.43
CA ASP A 152 9.67 -0.27 -12.84
C ASP A 152 9.10 0.10 -11.46
N GLY A 153 9.42 1.31 -10.94
CA GLY A 153 8.99 1.77 -9.62
C GLY A 153 8.02 2.94 -9.67
N VAL A 154 7.65 3.41 -8.49
CA VAL A 154 6.81 4.59 -8.29
C VAL A 154 7.60 5.67 -7.59
N ARG A 155 7.66 6.84 -8.20
CA ARG A 155 8.20 8.06 -7.63
C ARG A 155 7.11 8.84 -6.92
N VAL A 156 7.41 9.27 -5.72
CA VAL A 156 6.58 10.18 -4.93
C VAL A 156 7.23 11.56 -4.97
N THR A 157 6.47 12.58 -5.26
CA THR A 157 6.92 13.98 -5.28
C THR A 157 6.02 14.81 -4.39
N SER A 158 6.59 15.54 -3.45
CA SER A 158 5.85 16.47 -2.59
C SER A 158 5.65 17.82 -3.27
N GLU A 159 4.83 18.68 -2.67
CA GLU A 159 4.53 20.00 -3.21
C GLU A 159 5.77 20.92 -3.21
N ASP A 160 6.69 20.75 -2.26
CA ASP A 160 7.96 21.51 -2.20
C ASP A 160 9.02 21.01 -3.19
N GLY A 161 8.70 19.99 -4.00
CA GLY A 161 9.56 19.44 -5.03
C GLY A 161 10.52 18.36 -4.56
N SER A 162 10.51 17.97 -3.28
CA SER A 162 11.29 16.82 -2.82
C SER A 162 10.70 15.52 -3.38
N THR A 163 11.57 14.55 -3.63
CA THR A 163 11.20 13.29 -4.27
C THR A 163 11.76 12.10 -3.52
N ALA A 164 11.04 11.00 -3.55
CA ALA A 164 11.49 9.69 -3.06
C ALA A 164 10.92 8.59 -3.94
N MET A 165 11.55 7.41 -3.93
CA MET A 165 11.02 6.21 -4.56
C MET A 165 10.36 5.33 -3.50
N ILE A 166 9.30 4.64 -3.90
CA ILE A 166 8.81 3.52 -3.08
C ILE A 166 9.90 2.46 -3.08
N ALA A 167 10.34 2.04 -1.88
CA ALA A 167 11.45 1.14 -1.67
C ALA A 167 11.07 0.05 -0.67
N GLY A 168 11.28 -1.20 -1.06
CA GLY A 168 10.96 -2.34 -0.20
C GLY A 168 9.49 -2.75 -0.20
N GLU A 169 9.16 -3.66 0.70
CA GLU A 169 7.81 -4.23 0.82
C GLU A 169 6.93 -3.36 1.71
N ALA A 170 5.70 -3.11 1.29
CA ALA A 170 4.74 -2.35 2.09
C ALA A 170 4.21 -3.20 3.25
N LEU A 171 4.14 -2.62 4.43
CA LEU A 171 3.55 -3.23 5.61
C LEU A 171 2.04 -3.00 5.60
N ARG A 172 1.28 -4.08 5.51
CA ARG A 172 -0.19 -4.04 5.52
C ARG A 172 -0.70 -4.40 6.91
N ALA A 173 -1.27 -3.44 7.57
CA ALA A 173 -1.88 -3.58 8.89
C ALA A 173 -3.41 -3.62 8.80
N SER A 174 -4.08 -3.95 9.91
CA SER A 174 -5.54 -4.03 9.97
C SER A 174 -6.25 -2.71 9.69
N ASN A 175 -5.60 -1.58 10.00
CA ASN A 175 -6.14 -0.23 9.88
C ASN A 175 -5.33 0.69 8.97
N GLY A 176 -4.33 0.18 8.22
CA GLY A 176 -3.54 1.03 7.32
C GLY A 176 -2.40 0.32 6.63
N VAL A 177 -1.64 1.09 5.87
CA VAL A 177 -0.48 0.62 5.12
C VAL A 177 0.71 1.54 5.42
N ALA A 178 1.89 0.98 5.67
CA ALA A 178 3.14 1.73 5.63
C ALA A 178 3.92 1.37 4.37
N ILE A 179 4.23 2.36 3.57
CA ILE A 179 4.97 2.22 2.32
C ILE A 179 6.36 2.79 2.53
N PRO A 180 7.42 1.97 2.56
CA PRO A 180 8.79 2.45 2.72
C PRO A 180 9.22 3.34 1.57
N LEU A 181 9.93 4.43 1.90
CA LEU A 181 10.53 5.36 0.94
C LEU A 181 12.04 5.43 1.14
N ASP A 182 12.78 5.61 0.04
CA ASP A 182 14.23 5.85 0.04
C ASP A 182 14.64 7.29 0.36
N GLY A 183 13.66 8.18 0.58
CA GLY A 183 13.90 9.59 0.86
C GLY A 183 12.80 10.21 1.72
N VAL A 184 13.08 11.40 2.26
CA VAL A 184 12.11 12.21 3.02
C VAL A 184 11.44 13.22 2.09
N LEU A 185 10.10 13.26 2.11
CA LEU A 185 9.31 14.18 1.27
C LEU A 185 9.28 15.60 1.86
N LYS A 186 10.48 16.14 2.11
CA LYS A 186 10.66 17.50 2.61
C LYS A 186 11.97 18.08 2.14
N SER A 187 11.92 19.28 1.58
CA SER A 187 13.12 20.05 1.26
C SER A 187 13.64 20.73 2.52
N PHE A 188 14.91 20.52 2.80
CA PHE A 188 15.61 21.22 3.84
C PHE A 188 16.56 22.23 3.17
N SER A 189 16.30 23.54 3.37
CA SER A 189 17.28 24.54 2.96
C SER A 189 18.47 24.45 3.89
N PRO A 190 19.71 24.36 3.38
CA PRO A 190 20.88 24.42 4.24
C PRO A 190 20.87 25.74 5.02
N PRO A 191 21.30 25.76 6.28
CA PRO A 191 21.42 27.00 7.03
C PRO A 191 22.36 27.97 6.28
N ALA A 192 21.94 29.22 6.17
CA ALA A 192 22.68 30.27 5.49
C ALA A 192 23.93 30.70 6.28
#